data_262e33ad04e2d00b6218d2eb1efc4ac5
#
_entry.id   262e33ad04e2d00b6218d2eb1efc4ac5
#
_cell.length_a   1.000
_cell.length_b   1.000
_cell.length_c   1.000
_cell.angle_alpha   90.00
_cell.angle_beta   90.00
_cell.angle_gamma   90.00
#
_symmetry.space_group_name_H-M   'P 1'
#
loop_
_entity.id
_entity.type
_entity.pdbx_description
1 polymer ?
#
loop_
_entity_poly.entity_id
_entity_poly.type
_entity_poly.pdbx_seq_one_letter_code
_entity_poly.pdbx_strand_id
1 'polypeptide(L)'
;PGKGGNPFGVPVLWIGRPLASAFPSPFAPREIEMERVSFGLTGQMENGFDWDFAMTRSEEDNYGRQPDTGTSKLAAAIDGTGGPSGDQTFNLFDPFANSQELRDWLRSDQETWTNVVLSVVDFVMSGEVGDISLAVGAQSRREKYDIRRSPNSIVEFDAAGNLTKPADMIFLGGGTESSASRTTNAVFMEASTDLAENLELKGAVRYEDMENDSNIDPKISLRYEVSDEVIVRASVSTSYRE
;
A
#
# COMPACT_ATOMS: atom_id res chain seq x y z
N PRO A 1 42.61 10.02 13.88
CA PRO A 1 43.02 11.29 13.33
C PRO A 1 43.41 11.17 11.83
N GLY A 2 43.07 12.13 11.01
CA GLY A 2 43.40 12.14 9.57
C GLY A 2 42.42 11.39 8.63
N LYS A 3 41.63 10.48 9.13
CA LYS A 3 40.61 9.78 8.31
C LYS A 3 39.43 10.71 7.94
N GLY A 4 38.92 10.61 6.73
CA GLY A 4 37.77 11.39 6.25
C GLY A 4 38.02 12.91 6.25
N GLY A 5 39.27 13.35 6.14
CA GLY A 5 39.65 14.77 6.17
C GLY A 5 39.60 15.39 7.56
N ASN A 6 39.59 14.62 8.65
CA ASN A 6 39.57 15.13 10.03
C ASN A 6 40.78 16.00 10.31
N PRO A 7 40.62 17.34 10.49
CA PRO A 7 41.74 18.26 10.74
C PRO A 7 42.20 18.26 12.21
N PHE A 8 41.44 17.57 13.11
CA PHE A 8 41.76 17.54 14.54
C PHE A 8 42.68 16.38 14.86
N GLY A 9 43.59 16.57 15.79
CA GLY A 9 44.51 15.52 16.23
C GLY A 9 43.88 14.40 17.07
N VAL A 10 42.56 14.42 17.24
CA VAL A 10 41.76 13.51 18.07
C VAL A 10 40.58 12.96 17.32
N PRO A 11 40.01 11.80 17.71
CA PRO A 11 38.76 11.31 17.19
C PRO A 11 37.62 12.30 17.46
N VAL A 12 36.76 12.53 16.46
CA VAL A 12 35.60 13.40 16.56
C VAL A 12 34.36 12.67 16.10
N LEU A 13 33.19 13.02 16.66
CA LEU A 13 31.89 12.62 16.13
C LEU A 13 31.48 13.63 15.06
N TRP A 14 31.25 13.16 13.84
CA TRP A 14 30.69 13.97 12.78
C TRP A 14 29.19 13.66 12.65
N ILE A 15 28.37 14.73 12.61
CA ILE A 15 26.92 14.61 12.42
C ILE A 15 26.53 15.48 11.22
N GLY A 16 25.90 14.88 10.22
CA GLY A 16 25.48 15.59 9.03
C GLY A 16 25.07 14.66 7.90
N ARG A 17 24.82 15.26 6.74
CA ARG A 17 24.54 14.53 5.49
C ARG A 17 25.80 14.60 4.62
N PRO A 18 26.47 13.48 4.35
CA PRO A 18 27.76 13.50 3.63
C PRO A 18 27.69 14.17 2.26
N LEU A 19 26.57 13.97 1.56
CA LEU A 19 26.40 14.46 0.18
C LEU A 19 25.48 15.69 0.05
N ALA A 20 24.86 16.16 1.15
CA ALA A 20 23.74 17.10 1.12
C ALA A 20 24.04 18.44 0.40
N SER A 21 25.24 18.98 0.58
CA SER A 21 25.63 20.25 -0.03
C SER A 21 26.29 20.11 -1.42
N ALA A 22 26.69 18.89 -1.78
CA ALA A 22 27.38 18.56 -3.02
C ALA A 22 26.49 17.90 -4.07
N PHE A 23 25.27 17.57 -3.70
CA PHE A 23 24.27 17.01 -4.59
C PHE A 23 23.12 18.01 -4.82
N PRO A 24 22.51 18.01 -6.02
CA PRO A 24 21.25 18.71 -6.22
C PRO A 24 20.20 18.17 -5.24
N SER A 25 19.12 18.94 -5.05
CA SER A 25 18.01 18.53 -4.19
C SER A 25 17.60 17.10 -4.47
N PRO A 26 17.40 16.27 -3.44
CA PRO A 26 17.02 14.89 -3.64
C PRO A 26 15.70 14.82 -4.42
N PHE A 27 15.73 14.14 -5.54
CA PHE A 27 14.56 13.85 -6.35
C PHE A 27 14.19 12.37 -6.15
N ALA A 28 12.98 12.12 -5.64
CA ALA A 28 12.46 10.80 -5.37
C ALA A 28 11.31 10.51 -6.36
N PRO A 29 11.60 10.08 -7.58
CA PRO A 29 10.59 9.77 -8.58
C PRO A 29 9.72 8.59 -8.12
N ARG A 30 8.44 8.68 -8.47
CA ARG A 30 7.47 7.60 -8.33
C ARG A 30 6.72 7.47 -9.64
N GLU A 31 6.64 6.25 -10.13
CA GLU A 31 5.89 5.89 -11.33
C GLU A 31 4.79 4.92 -10.90
N ILE A 32 3.56 5.20 -11.30
CA ILE A 32 2.40 4.35 -11.00
C ILE A 32 1.69 4.09 -12.31
N GLU A 33 1.57 2.83 -12.65
CA GLU A 33 0.77 2.36 -13.79
C GLU A 33 -0.40 1.55 -13.25
N MET A 34 -1.59 1.78 -13.79
CA MET A 34 -2.79 1.05 -13.39
C MET A 34 -3.55 0.59 -14.62
N GLU A 35 -3.85 -0.69 -14.66
CA GLU A 35 -4.71 -1.29 -15.67
C GLU A 35 -5.97 -1.86 -15.00
N ARG A 36 -7.12 -1.67 -15.65
CA ARG A 36 -8.38 -2.24 -15.19
C ARG A 36 -9.21 -2.75 -16.37
N VAL A 37 -9.64 -3.99 -16.25
CA VAL A 37 -10.59 -4.62 -17.16
C VAL A 37 -11.82 -5.05 -16.38
N SER A 38 -13.00 -4.71 -16.88
CA SER A 38 -14.27 -5.11 -16.29
C SER A 38 -15.18 -5.67 -17.39
N PHE A 39 -15.91 -6.73 -17.06
CA PHE A 39 -16.91 -7.35 -17.88
C PHE A 39 -18.16 -7.52 -17.04
N GLY A 40 -19.33 -7.23 -17.59
CA GLY A 40 -20.60 -7.39 -16.91
C GLY A 40 -21.69 -7.92 -17.84
N LEU A 41 -22.62 -8.63 -17.24
CA LEU A 41 -23.87 -9.10 -17.86
C LEU A 41 -25.03 -8.75 -16.93
N THR A 42 -26.10 -8.28 -17.50
CA THR A 42 -27.34 -8.00 -16.76
C THR A 42 -28.52 -8.69 -17.48
N GLY A 43 -29.53 -9.00 -16.74
CA GLY A 43 -30.75 -9.59 -17.33
C GLY A 43 -31.90 -9.57 -16.34
N GLN A 44 -33.07 -9.93 -16.85
CA GLN A 44 -34.29 -10.07 -16.07
C GLN A 44 -34.80 -11.48 -16.14
N MET A 45 -35.28 -12.01 -15.03
CA MET A 45 -35.93 -13.34 -14.93
C MET A 45 -37.43 -13.19 -15.22
N GLU A 46 -38.07 -14.29 -15.60
CA GLU A 46 -39.52 -14.34 -15.86
C GLU A 46 -40.39 -13.97 -14.66
N ASN A 47 -39.83 -14.14 -13.44
CA ASN A 47 -40.47 -13.78 -12.18
C ASN A 47 -40.33 -12.30 -11.78
N GLY A 48 -39.75 -11.48 -12.67
CA GLY A 48 -39.57 -10.04 -12.46
C GLY A 48 -38.30 -9.63 -11.69
N PHE A 49 -37.46 -10.59 -11.29
CA PHE A 49 -36.16 -10.26 -10.69
C PHE A 49 -35.15 -9.87 -11.75
N ASP A 50 -34.42 -8.80 -11.48
CA ASP A 50 -33.24 -8.41 -12.23
C ASP A 50 -32.00 -9.11 -11.65
N TRP A 51 -31.04 -9.41 -12.51
CA TRP A 51 -29.75 -9.95 -12.09
C TRP A 51 -28.59 -9.21 -12.76
N ASP A 52 -27.51 -9.09 -12.03
CA ASP A 52 -26.25 -8.49 -12.46
C ASP A 52 -25.09 -9.43 -12.11
N PHE A 53 -24.24 -9.67 -13.09
CA PHE A 53 -22.98 -10.39 -12.93
C PHE A 53 -21.85 -9.53 -13.42
N ALA A 54 -20.82 -9.36 -12.61
CA ALA A 54 -19.65 -8.59 -12.97
C ALA A 54 -18.34 -9.32 -12.61
N MET A 55 -17.35 -9.17 -13.48
CA MET A 55 -15.97 -9.54 -13.23
C MET A 55 -15.08 -8.34 -13.44
N THR A 56 -14.20 -8.09 -12.50
CA THR A 56 -13.21 -7.00 -12.60
C THR A 56 -11.83 -7.53 -12.23
N ARG A 57 -10.82 -7.17 -13.03
CA ARG A 57 -9.41 -7.30 -12.66
C ARG A 57 -8.76 -5.93 -12.75
N SER A 58 -8.09 -5.54 -11.69
CA SER A 58 -7.25 -4.35 -11.64
C SER A 58 -5.84 -4.74 -11.22
N GLU A 59 -4.85 -4.15 -11.87
CA GLU A 59 -3.44 -4.34 -11.56
C GLU A 59 -2.78 -2.97 -11.44
N GLU A 60 -2.01 -2.77 -10.38
CA GLU A 60 -1.24 -1.56 -10.15
C GLU A 60 0.23 -1.94 -9.97
N ASP A 61 1.08 -1.38 -10.83
CA ASP A 61 2.51 -1.42 -10.71
C ASP A 61 3.02 -0.07 -10.22
N ASN A 62 3.79 -0.09 -9.14
CA ASN A 62 4.32 1.11 -8.51
C ASN A 62 5.83 0.97 -8.34
N TYR A 63 6.58 1.85 -9.00
CA TYR A 63 8.02 1.99 -8.83
C TYR A 63 8.32 3.27 -8.07
N GLY A 64 9.17 3.17 -7.05
CA GLY A 64 9.66 4.31 -6.29
C GLY A 64 11.17 4.25 -6.10
N ARG A 65 11.83 5.40 -6.24
CA ARG A 65 13.26 5.56 -5.96
C ARG A 65 13.48 6.68 -4.97
N GLN A 66 14.24 6.41 -3.93
CA GLN A 66 14.63 7.41 -2.92
C GLN A 66 16.15 7.43 -2.82
N PRO A 67 16.80 8.59 -3.05
CA PRO A 67 18.25 8.71 -3.00
C PRO A 67 18.78 8.66 -1.56
N ASP A 68 19.88 7.94 -1.37
CA ASP A 68 20.61 7.83 -0.12
C ASP A 68 22.12 7.66 -0.38
N THR A 69 22.87 7.50 0.68
CA THR A 69 24.31 7.23 0.69
C THR A 69 24.57 5.82 1.23
N GLY A 70 25.39 5.03 0.53
CA GLY A 70 25.77 3.71 0.99
C GLY A 70 26.65 3.76 2.24
N THR A 71 26.25 3.06 3.30
CA THR A 71 26.98 3.00 4.57
C THR A 71 28.35 2.36 4.39
N SER A 72 28.40 1.20 3.70
CA SER A 72 29.65 0.49 3.41
C SER A 72 30.57 1.29 2.51
N LYS A 73 30.02 1.95 1.50
CA LYS A 73 30.76 2.82 0.57
C LYS A 73 31.36 4.04 1.31
N LEU A 74 30.56 4.68 2.17
CA LEU A 74 31.07 5.81 2.95
C LEU A 74 32.18 5.38 3.90
N ALA A 75 32.03 4.25 4.58
CA ALA A 75 33.08 3.69 5.44
C ALA A 75 34.37 3.43 4.67
N ALA A 76 34.30 2.77 3.51
CA ALA A 76 35.43 2.54 2.64
C ALA A 76 36.10 3.86 2.19
N ALA A 77 35.31 4.86 1.80
CA ALA A 77 35.84 6.13 1.37
C ALA A 77 36.49 6.93 2.52
N ILE A 78 35.96 6.85 3.74
CA ILE A 78 36.60 7.45 4.94
C ILE A 78 37.93 6.75 5.24
N ASP A 79 38.06 5.48 4.97
CA ASP A 79 39.27 4.69 5.17
C ASP A 79 40.27 4.80 4.01
N GLY A 80 39.96 5.55 2.95
CA GLY A 80 40.83 5.78 1.81
C GLY A 80 40.79 4.70 0.74
N THR A 81 39.77 3.85 0.77
CA THR A 81 39.57 2.76 -0.22
C THR A 81 38.26 2.96 -0.98
N GLY A 82 37.77 4.21 -1.08
CA GLY A 82 36.56 4.54 -1.81
C GLY A 82 36.76 4.78 -3.28
N GLY A 83 35.64 5.06 -3.97
CA GLY A 83 35.62 5.34 -5.38
C GLY A 83 35.69 4.08 -6.25
N PRO A 84 35.47 4.22 -7.56
CA PRO A 84 35.49 3.09 -8.49
C PRO A 84 36.86 2.36 -8.54
N SER A 85 37.95 3.09 -8.33
CA SER A 85 39.30 2.53 -8.33
C SER A 85 39.74 1.98 -6.96
N GLY A 86 38.97 2.25 -5.90
CA GLY A 86 39.27 1.76 -4.55
C GLY A 86 40.43 2.48 -3.86
N ASP A 87 40.76 3.72 -4.23
CA ASP A 87 41.91 4.50 -3.73
C ASP A 87 41.55 5.94 -3.31
N GLN A 88 40.27 6.28 -3.31
CA GLN A 88 39.80 7.63 -3.02
C GLN A 88 39.38 7.78 -1.54
N THR A 89 39.74 8.94 -0.95
CA THR A 89 39.32 9.32 0.39
C THR A 89 38.24 10.39 0.34
N PHE A 90 37.13 10.17 1.07
CA PHE A 90 36.06 11.18 1.19
C PHE A 90 36.36 12.17 2.32
N ASN A 91 36.34 13.45 1.99
CA ASN A 91 36.48 14.54 2.96
C ASN A 91 35.11 14.93 3.51
N LEU A 92 34.82 14.57 4.75
CA LEU A 92 33.56 14.89 5.45
C LEU A 92 33.45 16.38 5.83
N PHE A 93 34.59 17.08 6.01
CA PHE A 93 34.63 18.44 6.49
C PHE A 93 34.60 19.47 5.35
N ASP A 94 34.93 19.04 4.15
CA ASP A 94 34.77 19.81 2.92
C ASP A 94 34.19 18.93 1.81
N PRO A 95 32.87 18.80 1.73
CA PRO A 95 32.22 17.96 0.72
C PRO A 95 32.53 18.36 -0.73
N PHE A 96 32.85 19.63 -0.97
CA PHE A 96 33.18 20.15 -2.30
C PHE A 96 34.60 19.79 -2.77
N ALA A 97 35.49 19.45 -1.84
CA ALA A 97 36.81 18.92 -2.18
C ALA A 97 36.79 17.53 -2.78
N ASN A 98 35.67 16.82 -2.65
CA ASN A 98 35.53 15.48 -3.21
C ASN A 98 35.21 15.54 -4.72
N SER A 99 35.76 14.60 -5.49
CA SER A 99 35.47 14.46 -6.93
C SER A 99 33.98 14.12 -7.16
N GLN A 100 33.47 14.51 -8.33
CA GLN A 100 32.11 14.10 -8.74
C GLN A 100 32.00 12.58 -8.82
N GLU A 101 33.03 11.92 -9.36
CA GLU A 101 33.09 10.45 -9.48
C GLU A 101 32.93 9.76 -8.10
N LEU A 102 33.64 10.26 -7.07
CA LEU A 102 33.51 9.70 -5.71
C LEU A 102 32.14 9.95 -5.12
N ARG A 103 31.56 11.13 -5.32
CA ARG A 103 30.20 11.45 -4.85
C ARG A 103 29.14 10.56 -5.52
N ASP A 104 29.23 10.34 -6.83
CA ASP A 104 28.33 9.46 -7.58
C ASP A 104 28.48 8.00 -7.13
N TRP A 105 29.70 7.56 -6.87
CA TRP A 105 29.98 6.22 -6.36
C TRP A 105 29.39 6.01 -4.95
N LEU A 106 29.40 7.02 -4.08
CA LEU A 106 28.81 6.95 -2.74
C LEU A 106 27.29 6.84 -2.75
N ARG A 107 26.65 7.28 -3.82
CA ARG A 107 25.20 7.22 -3.95
C ARG A 107 24.69 5.78 -3.91
N SER A 108 23.60 5.57 -3.17
CA SER A 108 22.98 4.28 -2.99
C SER A 108 21.46 4.49 -2.86
N ASP A 109 20.77 4.44 -3.99
CA ASP A 109 19.33 4.68 -4.02
C ASP A 109 18.58 3.47 -3.45
N GLN A 110 17.53 3.72 -2.66
CA GLN A 110 16.52 2.73 -2.34
C GLN A 110 15.52 2.67 -3.49
N GLU A 111 15.39 1.51 -4.11
CA GLU A 111 14.37 1.26 -5.12
C GLU A 111 13.37 0.24 -4.61
N THR A 112 12.11 0.48 -4.90
CA THR A 112 10.99 -0.38 -4.48
C THR A 112 10.06 -0.56 -5.66
N TRP A 113 9.72 -1.82 -5.96
CA TRP A 113 8.70 -2.21 -6.93
C TRP A 113 7.58 -2.91 -6.18
N THR A 114 6.38 -2.40 -6.33
CA THR A 114 5.18 -2.97 -5.71
C THR A 114 4.17 -3.31 -6.80
N ASN A 115 3.69 -4.54 -6.81
CA ASN A 115 2.60 -4.99 -7.68
C ASN A 115 1.40 -5.35 -6.81
N VAL A 116 0.24 -4.78 -7.12
CA VAL A 116 -1.03 -5.06 -6.45
C VAL A 116 -2.04 -5.52 -7.48
N VAL A 117 -2.60 -6.71 -7.27
CA VAL A 117 -3.63 -7.26 -8.16
C VAL A 117 -4.90 -7.48 -7.36
N LEU A 118 -6.01 -6.91 -7.86
CA LEU A 118 -7.36 -7.13 -7.34
C LEU A 118 -8.19 -7.83 -8.41
N SER A 119 -8.77 -8.97 -8.07
CA SER A 119 -9.74 -9.67 -8.90
C SER A 119 -11.04 -9.82 -8.12
N VAL A 120 -12.14 -9.42 -8.71
CA VAL A 120 -13.47 -9.45 -8.08
C VAL A 120 -14.46 -10.11 -9.04
N VAL A 121 -15.29 -10.98 -8.50
CA VAL A 121 -16.47 -11.54 -9.16
C VAL A 121 -17.66 -11.23 -8.29
N ASP A 122 -18.65 -10.59 -8.85
CA ASP A 122 -19.90 -10.18 -8.19
C ASP A 122 -21.09 -10.79 -8.88
N PHE A 123 -22.08 -11.21 -8.09
CA PHE A 123 -23.41 -11.55 -8.56
C PHE A 123 -24.43 -10.92 -7.62
N VAL A 124 -25.39 -10.22 -8.17
CA VAL A 124 -26.50 -9.62 -7.44
C VAL A 124 -27.81 -9.96 -8.14
N MET A 125 -28.81 -10.23 -7.37
CA MET A 125 -30.18 -10.42 -7.84
C MET A 125 -31.09 -9.52 -7.00
N SER A 126 -31.96 -8.75 -7.63
CA SER A 126 -32.87 -7.83 -6.96
C SER A 126 -34.27 -7.86 -7.58
N GLY A 127 -35.27 -7.62 -6.76
CA GLY A 127 -36.65 -7.61 -7.20
C GLY A 127 -37.62 -7.34 -6.04
N GLU A 128 -38.89 -7.49 -6.30
CA GLU A 128 -39.94 -7.28 -5.30
C GLU A 128 -40.62 -8.60 -4.91
N VAL A 129 -40.88 -8.75 -3.61
CA VAL A 129 -41.67 -9.85 -3.03
C VAL A 129 -42.78 -9.23 -2.19
N GLY A 130 -43.97 -9.08 -2.78
CA GLY A 130 -45.04 -8.30 -2.17
C GLY A 130 -44.61 -6.82 -2.06
N ASP A 131 -44.68 -6.25 -0.89
CA ASP A 131 -44.30 -4.86 -0.59
C ASP A 131 -42.85 -4.72 -0.16
N ILE A 132 -42.04 -5.77 -0.31
CA ILE A 132 -40.64 -5.78 0.09
C ILE A 132 -39.75 -5.77 -1.15
N SER A 133 -38.91 -4.73 -1.28
CA SER A 133 -37.80 -4.73 -2.22
C SER A 133 -36.65 -5.54 -1.63
N LEU A 134 -36.19 -6.56 -2.35
CA LEU A 134 -35.17 -7.51 -1.90
C LEU A 134 -33.97 -7.50 -2.85
N ALA A 135 -32.76 -7.48 -2.30
CA ALA A 135 -31.55 -7.77 -3.03
C ALA A 135 -30.73 -8.84 -2.29
N VAL A 136 -30.22 -9.81 -3.04
CA VAL A 136 -29.30 -10.83 -2.55
C VAL A 136 -28.10 -10.90 -3.47
N GLY A 137 -26.93 -11.19 -2.92
CA GLY A 137 -25.75 -11.28 -3.75
C GLY A 137 -24.62 -12.07 -3.13
N ALA A 138 -23.65 -12.37 -3.97
CA ALA A 138 -22.42 -13.04 -3.60
C ALA A 138 -21.24 -12.34 -4.26
N GLN A 139 -20.12 -12.29 -3.58
CA GLN A 139 -18.86 -11.71 -4.06
C GLN A 139 -17.70 -12.64 -3.72
N SER A 140 -16.79 -12.82 -4.67
CA SER A 140 -15.47 -13.39 -4.40
C SER A 140 -14.40 -12.36 -4.80
N ARG A 141 -13.55 -11.99 -3.85
CA ARG A 141 -12.49 -11.01 -4.02
C ARG A 141 -11.15 -11.65 -3.70
N ARG A 142 -10.23 -11.59 -4.65
CA ARG A 142 -8.84 -11.99 -4.45
C ARG A 142 -7.92 -10.80 -4.59
N GLU A 143 -7.12 -10.58 -3.55
CA GLU A 143 -6.09 -9.56 -3.49
C GLU A 143 -4.72 -10.24 -3.49
N LYS A 144 -3.80 -9.71 -4.27
CA LYS A 144 -2.40 -10.13 -4.27
C LYS A 144 -1.52 -8.90 -4.14
N TYR A 145 -0.52 -9.00 -3.30
CA TYR A 145 0.48 -7.97 -3.06
C TYR A 145 1.87 -8.58 -3.19
N ASP A 146 2.76 -7.93 -3.94
CA ASP A 146 4.15 -8.30 -4.10
C ASP A 146 5.01 -7.05 -3.95
N ILE A 147 6.04 -7.12 -3.10
CA ILE A 147 7.01 -6.03 -2.94
C ILE A 147 8.43 -6.56 -3.11
N ARG A 148 9.18 -5.93 -4.00
CA ARG A 148 10.60 -6.16 -4.24
C ARG A 148 11.39 -4.90 -3.97
N ARG A 149 12.67 -5.08 -3.66
CA ARG A 149 13.57 -4.00 -3.29
C ARG A 149 14.92 -4.14 -3.95
N SER A 150 15.63 -3.00 -4.10
CA SER A 150 17.04 -3.03 -4.49
C SER A 150 17.88 -3.77 -3.43
N PRO A 151 18.91 -4.52 -3.81
CA PRO A 151 19.70 -5.35 -2.88
C PRO A 151 20.29 -4.62 -1.68
N ASN A 152 20.65 -3.35 -1.86
CA ASN A 152 21.18 -2.47 -0.81
C ASN A 152 20.11 -2.04 0.21
N SER A 153 18.84 -2.18 -0.11
CA SER A 153 17.71 -1.80 0.75
C SER A 153 17.02 -2.98 1.44
N ILE A 154 17.47 -4.21 1.17
CA ILE A 154 16.92 -5.41 1.82
C ILE A 154 17.47 -5.52 3.24
N VAL A 155 16.56 -5.68 4.20
CA VAL A 155 16.87 -6.04 5.59
C VAL A 155 16.47 -7.48 5.85
N GLU A 156 17.25 -8.16 6.71
CA GLU A 156 16.98 -9.55 7.09
C GLU A 156 16.86 -9.66 8.61
N PHE A 157 15.94 -10.50 9.06
CA PHE A 157 15.70 -10.81 10.46
C PHE A 157 15.85 -12.32 10.70
N ASP A 158 16.26 -12.69 11.89
CA ASP A 158 16.22 -14.09 12.32
C ASP A 158 14.80 -14.52 12.76
N ALA A 159 14.64 -15.79 13.08
CA ALA A 159 13.35 -16.35 13.52
C ALA A 159 12.83 -15.74 14.85
N ALA A 160 13.69 -15.09 15.62
CA ALA A 160 13.34 -14.40 16.85
C ALA A 160 13.00 -12.90 16.61
N GLY A 161 13.08 -12.42 15.35
CA GLY A 161 12.81 -11.04 14.99
C GLY A 161 13.99 -10.08 15.19
N ASN A 162 15.19 -10.57 15.44
CA ASN A 162 16.37 -9.72 15.55
C ASN A 162 16.92 -9.38 14.16
N LEU A 163 17.32 -8.14 13.97
CA LEU A 163 17.94 -7.68 12.74
C LEU A 163 19.32 -8.36 12.54
N THR A 164 19.45 -9.15 11.47
CA THR A 164 20.69 -9.87 11.12
C THR A 164 21.46 -9.17 9.99
N LYS A 165 20.77 -8.48 9.10
CA LYS A 165 21.36 -7.69 8.02
C LYS A 165 20.63 -6.36 7.90
N PRO A 166 21.25 -5.23 8.23
CA PRO A 166 20.70 -3.91 7.98
C PRO A 166 20.80 -3.55 6.49
N ALA A 167 19.98 -2.62 6.06
CA ALA A 167 20.15 -2.00 4.75
C ALA A 167 21.50 -1.25 4.67
N ASP A 168 22.12 -1.30 3.49
CA ASP A 168 23.37 -0.55 3.24
C ASP A 168 23.06 0.89 2.83
N MET A 169 22.43 1.64 3.78
CA MET A 169 22.00 3.03 3.61
C MET A 169 22.12 3.78 4.92
N ILE A 170 22.36 5.08 4.85
CA ILE A 170 22.59 5.92 6.05
C ILE A 170 21.29 6.44 6.64
N PHE A 171 20.36 6.90 5.80
CA PHE A 171 19.16 7.61 6.25
C PHE A 171 17.88 6.78 6.08
N LEU A 172 17.80 5.97 5.02
CA LEU A 172 16.65 5.13 4.75
C LEU A 172 16.83 3.77 5.41
N GLY A 173 15.77 3.28 6.06
CA GLY A 173 15.85 2.04 6.82
C GLY A 173 15.77 0.76 5.98
N GLY A 174 15.48 0.87 4.69
CA GLY A 174 15.20 -0.29 3.85
C GLY A 174 13.91 -1.01 4.24
N GLY A 175 13.83 -2.30 3.97
CA GLY A 175 12.70 -3.15 4.32
C GLY A 175 12.86 -4.58 3.83
N THR A 176 11.90 -5.42 4.15
CA THR A 176 11.82 -6.80 3.66
C THR A 176 11.10 -6.86 2.32
N GLU A 177 11.40 -7.87 1.54
CA GLU A 177 10.56 -8.28 0.41
C GLU A 177 9.44 -9.18 0.93
N SER A 178 8.28 -9.11 0.33
CA SER A 178 7.19 -10.01 0.67
C SER A 178 6.23 -10.22 -0.51
N SER A 179 5.56 -11.36 -0.51
CA SER A 179 4.47 -11.69 -1.41
C SER A 179 3.36 -12.32 -0.59
N ALA A 180 2.16 -11.79 -0.72
CA ALA A 180 0.98 -12.28 -0.02
C ALA A 180 -0.23 -12.26 -0.94
N SER A 181 -1.19 -13.14 -0.68
CA SER A 181 -2.49 -13.09 -1.32
C SER A 181 -3.55 -13.53 -0.33
N ARG A 182 -4.73 -12.95 -0.44
CA ARG A 182 -5.90 -13.40 0.30
C ARG A 182 -7.12 -13.47 -0.60
N THR A 183 -8.06 -14.35 -0.23
CA THR A 183 -9.36 -14.46 -0.86
C THR A 183 -10.42 -14.21 0.20
N THR A 184 -11.38 -13.34 -0.10
CA THR A 184 -12.56 -13.09 0.71
C THR A 184 -13.79 -13.47 -0.09
N ASN A 185 -14.63 -14.34 0.43
CA ASN A 185 -15.92 -14.67 -0.13
C ASN A 185 -17.01 -14.05 0.74
N ALA A 186 -18.01 -13.47 0.12
CA ALA A 186 -19.10 -12.85 0.83
C ALA A 186 -20.45 -13.23 0.23
N VAL A 187 -21.45 -13.31 1.09
CA VAL A 187 -22.86 -13.32 0.71
C VAL A 187 -23.58 -12.22 1.46
N PHE A 188 -24.53 -11.58 0.82
CA PHE A 188 -25.28 -10.50 1.44
C PHE A 188 -26.74 -10.49 1.01
N MET A 189 -27.54 -9.91 1.88
CA MET A 189 -28.97 -9.67 1.64
C MET A 189 -29.32 -8.28 2.14
N GLU A 190 -30.15 -7.60 1.38
CA GLU A 190 -30.74 -6.33 1.73
C GLU A 190 -32.24 -6.39 1.45
N ALA A 191 -33.06 -5.89 2.37
CA ALA A 191 -34.49 -5.75 2.22
C ALA A 191 -34.94 -4.37 2.64
N SER A 192 -35.86 -3.78 1.91
CA SER A 192 -36.52 -2.53 2.29
C SER A 192 -38.03 -2.62 2.08
N THR A 193 -38.77 -1.92 2.95
CA THR A 193 -40.22 -1.82 2.88
C THR A 193 -40.69 -0.49 3.48
N ASP A 194 -41.81 0.00 2.99
CA ASP A 194 -42.47 1.13 3.58
C ASP A 194 -43.35 0.68 4.76
N LEU A 195 -43.04 1.15 5.98
CA LEU A 195 -43.85 0.93 7.17
C LEU A 195 -45.06 1.86 7.21
N ALA A 196 -44.99 2.99 6.53
CA ALA A 196 -46.02 3.97 6.32
C ALA A 196 -45.70 4.79 5.06
N GLU A 197 -46.65 5.57 4.55
CA GLU A 197 -46.46 6.41 3.33
C GLU A 197 -45.20 7.30 3.36
N ASN A 198 -44.71 7.64 4.57
CA ASN A 198 -43.57 8.50 4.76
C ASN A 198 -42.43 7.88 5.60
N LEU A 199 -42.49 6.56 5.85
CA LEU A 199 -41.50 5.86 6.67
C LEU A 199 -41.01 4.59 6.01
N GLU A 200 -39.77 4.60 5.52
CA GLU A 200 -39.07 3.45 4.96
C GLU A 200 -38.15 2.80 6.00
N LEU A 201 -38.21 1.49 6.12
CA LEU A 201 -37.27 0.66 6.88
C LEU A 201 -36.42 -0.14 5.90
N LYS A 202 -35.09 -0.14 6.11
CA LYS A 202 -34.13 -0.93 5.36
C LYS A 202 -33.26 -1.74 6.31
N GLY A 203 -33.17 -3.03 6.08
CA GLY A 203 -32.27 -3.96 6.77
C GLY A 203 -31.28 -4.58 5.79
N ALA A 204 -30.04 -4.79 6.21
CA ALA A 204 -29.04 -5.51 5.45
C ALA A 204 -28.19 -6.38 6.36
N VAL A 205 -27.69 -7.47 5.82
CA VAL A 205 -26.71 -8.34 6.46
C VAL A 205 -25.71 -8.80 5.43
N ARG A 206 -24.44 -8.81 5.80
CA ARG A 206 -23.35 -9.34 5.00
C ARG A 206 -22.56 -10.34 5.85
N TYR A 207 -22.32 -11.51 5.31
CA TYR A 207 -21.38 -12.50 5.84
C TYR A 207 -20.16 -12.52 4.96
N GLU A 208 -18.97 -12.44 5.56
CA GLU A 208 -17.69 -12.57 4.90
C GLU A 208 -16.93 -13.75 5.48
N ASP A 209 -16.40 -14.59 4.60
CA ASP A 209 -15.47 -15.68 4.89
C ASP A 209 -14.08 -15.27 4.36
N MET A 210 -13.16 -15.08 5.27
CA MET A 210 -11.77 -14.73 5.04
C MET A 210 -10.89 -15.92 5.40
N GLU A 211 -9.73 -16.05 4.82
CA GLU A 211 -8.89 -17.25 4.94
C GLU A 211 -8.65 -17.73 6.39
N ASN A 212 -8.62 -16.82 7.36
CA ASN A 212 -8.36 -17.13 8.77
C ASN A 212 -9.47 -16.66 9.73
N ASP A 213 -10.51 -16.00 9.23
CA ASP A 213 -11.59 -15.45 10.06
C ASP A 213 -12.89 -15.34 9.27
N SER A 214 -13.99 -15.09 9.96
CA SER A 214 -15.29 -14.80 9.35
C SER A 214 -16.02 -13.72 10.14
N ASN A 215 -16.84 -12.94 9.45
CA ASN A 215 -17.58 -11.86 10.10
C ASN A 215 -19.01 -11.75 9.57
N ILE A 216 -19.90 -11.23 10.41
CA ILE A 216 -21.28 -10.87 10.06
C ILE A 216 -21.50 -9.40 10.39
N ASP A 217 -21.84 -8.62 9.38
CA ASP A 217 -22.12 -7.20 9.49
C ASP A 217 -23.59 -6.89 9.22
N PRO A 218 -24.43 -6.76 10.26
CA PRO A 218 -25.79 -6.28 10.14
C PRO A 218 -25.84 -4.75 10.06
N LYS A 219 -26.85 -4.27 9.33
CA LYS A 219 -27.20 -2.86 9.22
C LYS A 219 -28.71 -2.69 9.27
N ILE A 220 -29.18 -1.67 9.99
CA ILE A 220 -30.56 -1.21 9.94
C ILE A 220 -30.59 0.29 9.73
N SER A 221 -31.52 0.77 8.91
CA SER A 221 -31.71 2.18 8.64
C SER A 221 -33.18 2.54 8.48
N LEU A 222 -33.50 3.76 8.86
CA LEU A 222 -34.82 4.36 8.75
C LEU A 222 -34.68 5.65 7.93
N ARG A 223 -35.65 5.89 7.07
CA ARG A 223 -35.84 7.13 6.33
C ARG A 223 -37.26 7.62 6.62
N TYR A 224 -37.38 8.81 7.20
CA TYR A 224 -38.64 9.43 7.54
C TYR A 224 -38.80 10.77 6.84
N GLU A 225 -39.83 10.89 6.02
CA GLU A 225 -40.22 12.14 5.39
C GLU A 225 -41.11 12.94 6.34
N VAL A 226 -40.55 13.95 6.98
CA VAL A 226 -41.28 14.80 7.89
C VAL A 226 -42.23 15.76 7.17
N SER A 227 -41.78 16.21 5.98
CA SER A 227 -42.51 17.03 5.03
C SER A 227 -41.87 16.90 3.63
N ASP A 228 -42.50 17.48 2.61
CA ASP A 228 -41.96 17.54 1.25
C ASP A 228 -40.56 18.16 1.18
N GLU A 229 -40.18 18.96 2.17
CA GLU A 229 -38.90 19.67 2.23
C GLU A 229 -37.89 19.04 3.21
N VAL A 230 -38.33 18.19 4.16
CA VAL A 230 -37.49 17.68 5.25
C VAL A 230 -37.54 16.16 5.32
N ILE A 231 -36.38 15.55 5.15
CA ILE A 231 -36.17 14.10 5.31
C ILE A 231 -35.14 13.84 6.42
N VAL A 232 -35.50 13.01 7.38
CA VAL A 232 -34.62 12.53 8.45
C VAL A 232 -34.17 11.10 8.15
N ARG A 233 -32.88 10.81 8.28
CA ARG A 233 -32.32 9.48 8.12
C ARG A 233 -31.51 9.09 9.36
N ALA A 234 -31.69 7.85 9.81
CA ALA A 234 -30.90 7.27 10.89
C ALA A 234 -30.44 5.87 10.48
N SER A 235 -29.23 5.50 10.87
CA SER A 235 -28.74 4.14 10.64
C SER A 235 -27.79 3.69 11.75
N VAL A 236 -27.79 2.39 12.00
CA VAL A 236 -26.81 1.70 12.84
C VAL A 236 -26.30 0.48 12.09
N SER A 237 -25.00 0.24 12.17
CA SER A 237 -24.35 -0.92 11.57
C SER A 237 -23.12 -1.32 12.36
N THR A 238 -22.71 -2.57 12.24
CA THR A 238 -21.37 -3.04 12.58
C THR A 238 -20.49 -3.06 11.34
N SER A 239 -19.21 -3.05 11.54
CA SER A 239 -18.22 -3.31 10.48
C SER A 239 -17.01 -3.96 11.10
N TYR A 240 -16.43 -4.90 10.39
CA TYR A 240 -15.18 -5.56 10.75
C TYR A 240 -14.03 -5.01 9.92
N ARG A 241 -12.85 -4.93 10.53
CA ARG A 241 -11.61 -4.60 9.85
C ARG A 241 -10.52 -5.54 10.37
N GLU A 242 -9.92 -6.29 9.49
CA GLU A 242 -8.74 -7.12 9.72
C GLU A 242 -7.45 -6.29 9.80
#